data_ca211da25538ea7189503feaf2880ace
#
_entry.id   ca211da25538ea7189503feaf2880ace
#
_cell.length_a   1.000
_cell.length_b   1.000
_cell.length_c   1.000
_cell.angle_alpha   90.00
_cell.angle_beta   90.00
_cell.angle_gamma   90.00
#
_symmetry.space_group_name_H-M   'P 1'
#
loop_
_entity.id
_entity.type
_entity.pdbx_description
1 polymer ?
#
loop_
_entity_poly.entity_id
_entity_poly.type
_entity_poly.pdbx_seq_one_letter_code
_entity_poly.pdbx_strand_id
1 'polypeptide(L)'
;MSTSTSLAFGKFHVLAAFLLGFAVSAQAHPPQKESVMKPKVVEESGFTVVGIEVRTSNAKEMSPDGMIGKQWARFMQENLAARIPNKADSSVLAVYGDYASDKDGEYNFLIGARVASAKEVPAGMVVKKVPAGRYAMFTSEKGPVGKVVFGLWQKIWTIPKAEPGGDRAYRVDYEVYDQRAANPEHAQVDVHIGIK
;
A
#
# COMPACT_ATOMS: atom_id res chain seq x y z
N MET A 1 23.92 -9.06 -36.15
CA MET A 1 22.77 -8.15 -36.25
C MET A 1 21.87 -8.42 -35.04
N SER A 2 21.98 -7.60 -34.02
CA SER A 2 21.24 -7.75 -32.77
C SER A 2 20.35 -6.54 -32.63
N THR A 3 19.03 -6.74 -32.69
CA THR A 3 18.03 -5.69 -32.52
C THR A 3 17.69 -5.57 -31.04
N SER A 4 18.19 -4.49 -30.43
CA SER A 4 17.85 -4.09 -29.06
C SER A 4 16.52 -3.35 -29.09
N THR A 5 15.48 -3.92 -28.47
CA THR A 5 14.19 -3.27 -28.29
C THR A 5 14.21 -2.49 -26.97
N SER A 6 14.36 -1.17 -27.07
CA SER A 6 14.29 -0.23 -25.94
C SER A 6 12.83 0.02 -25.60
N LEU A 7 12.41 -0.34 -24.38
CA LEU A 7 11.11 0.07 -23.84
C LEU A 7 11.19 1.52 -23.37
N ALA A 8 10.45 2.40 -24.06
CA ALA A 8 10.31 3.79 -23.70
C ALA A 8 9.29 3.97 -22.57
N PHE A 9 9.75 4.50 -21.43
CA PHE A 9 8.89 4.95 -20.34
C PHE A 9 8.20 6.26 -20.72
N GLY A 10 6.89 6.24 -20.84
CA GLY A 10 6.05 7.40 -21.11
C GLY A 10 6.04 8.40 -19.94
N LYS A 11 6.38 9.64 -20.22
CA LYS A 11 6.33 10.78 -19.30
C LYS A 11 4.86 11.12 -19.00
N PHE A 12 4.48 11.13 -17.72
CA PHE A 12 3.19 11.69 -17.27
C PHE A 12 3.17 13.19 -17.45
N HIS A 13 2.43 13.68 -18.45
CA HIS A 13 2.08 15.09 -18.58
C HIS A 13 0.67 15.29 -18.02
N VAL A 14 0.56 16.09 -16.98
CA VAL A 14 -0.71 16.64 -16.51
C VAL A 14 -1.10 17.74 -17.48
N LEU A 15 -2.13 17.50 -18.29
CA LEU A 15 -2.70 18.49 -19.20
C LEU A 15 -3.92 19.12 -18.55
N ALA A 16 -3.82 20.40 -18.24
CA ALA A 16 -4.95 21.25 -17.87
C ALA A 16 -5.78 21.54 -19.12
N ALA A 17 -7.06 21.13 -19.15
CA ALA A 17 -7.98 21.44 -20.24
C ALA A 17 -9.02 22.47 -19.79
N PHE A 18 -9.12 23.51 -20.59
CA PHE A 18 -9.97 24.67 -20.50
C PHE A 18 -11.46 24.35 -20.64
N LEU A 19 -12.27 25.15 -19.94
CA LEU A 19 -13.73 25.20 -19.95
C LEU A 19 -14.29 25.55 -21.34
N LEU A 20 -15.21 24.71 -21.80
CA LEU A 20 -16.24 25.12 -22.78
C LEU A 20 -17.59 24.57 -22.27
N GLY A 21 -18.48 25.51 -21.98
CA GLY A 21 -19.79 25.23 -21.41
C GLY A 21 -20.73 24.55 -22.41
N PHE A 22 -21.26 23.40 -21.96
CA PHE A 22 -22.49 22.83 -22.46
C PHE A 22 -23.43 22.67 -21.28
N ALA A 23 -24.57 23.37 -21.32
CA ALA A 23 -25.65 23.18 -20.38
C ALA A 23 -26.26 21.79 -20.63
N VAL A 24 -25.85 20.81 -19.85
CA VAL A 24 -26.47 19.49 -19.78
C VAL A 24 -27.45 19.52 -18.61
N SER A 25 -28.71 19.31 -18.90
CA SER A 25 -29.81 19.13 -17.95
C SER A 25 -29.40 18.07 -16.92
N ALA A 26 -29.16 18.49 -15.68
CA ALA A 26 -28.81 17.59 -14.58
C ALA A 26 -30.05 16.79 -14.19
N GLN A 27 -30.20 15.59 -14.72
CA GLN A 27 -31.03 14.57 -14.09
C GLN A 27 -30.36 14.17 -12.78
N ALA A 28 -30.98 14.59 -11.68
CA ALA A 28 -30.54 14.16 -10.33
C ALA A 28 -30.69 12.63 -10.23
N HIS A 29 -29.59 11.92 -10.35
CA HIS A 29 -29.52 10.53 -9.92
C HIS A 29 -29.75 10.52 -8.40
N PRO A 30 -30.64 9.65 -7.88
CA PRO A 30 -30.76 9.47 -6.45
C PRO A 30 -29.37 9.10 -5.89
N PRO A 31 -29.00 9.58 -4.68
CA PRO A 31 -27.72 9.26 -4.07
C PRO A 31 -27.62 7.74 -3.99
N GLN A 32 -26.70 7.14 -4.75
CA GLN A 32 -26.32 5.76 -4.52
C GLN A 32 -25.83 5.69 -3.08
N LYS A 33 -26.52 4.92 -2.24
CA LYS A 33 -26.01 4.54 -0.92
C LYS A 33 -24.62 3.96 -1.16
N GLU A 34 -23.58 4.74 -0.83
CA GLU A 34 -22.22 4.21 -0.78
C GLU A 34 -22.27 2.96 0.08
N SER A 35 -21.99 1.81 -0.52
CA SER A 35 -21.93 0.56 0.23
C SER A 35 -20.78 0.73 1.21
N VAL A 36 -21.11 0.82 2.49
CA VAL A 36 -20.09 0.85 3.57
C VAL A 36 -19.19 -0.36 3.36
N MET A 37 -17.94 -0.11 3.02
CA MET A 37 -16.95 -1.16 2.76
C MET A 37 -16.71 -1.90 4.08
N LYS A 38 -17.28 -3.11 4.19
CA LYS A 38 -17.12 -3.92 5.41
C LYS A 38 -15.84 -4.72 5.32
N PRO A 39 -14.86 -4.51 6.21
CA PRO A 39 -13.67 -5.33 6.28
C PRO A 39 -13.99 -6.72 6.84
N LYS A 40 -13.11 -7.64 6.54
CA LYS A 40 -13.04 -8.93 7.24
C LYS A 40 -12.08 -8.77 8.42
N VAL A 41 -12.53 -9.06 9.63
CA VAL A 41 -11.63 -9.15 10.80
C VAL A 41 -10.89 -10.47 10.76
N VAL A 42 -9.55 -10.41 10.84
CA VAL A 42 -8.66 -11.56 10.84
C VAL A 42 -7.76 -11.54 12.08
N GLU A 43 -7.40 -12.73 12.56
CA GLU A 43 -6.42 -12.92 13.64
C GLU A 43 -5.07 -13.26 13.02
N GLU A 44 -4.05 -12.48 13.34
CA GLU A 44 -2.66 -12.73 12.91
C GLU A 44 -1.85 -13.31 14.08
N SER A 45 -1.06 -14.35 13.82
CA SER A 45 -0.14 -14.94 14.80
C SER A 45 1.13 -14.09 14.99
N GLY A 46 1.27 -13.04 14.21
CA GLY A 46 2.50 -12.26 14.11
C GLY A 46 3.53 -12.89 13.19
N PHE A 47 4.35 -12.05 12.55
CA PHE A 47 5.40 -12.50 11.64
C PHE A 47 6.52 -11.47 11.50
N THR A 48 7.59 -11.85 10.83
CA THR A 48 8.74 -11.00 10.59
C THR A 48 8.85 -10.66 9.11
N VAL A 49 9.15 -9.40 8.81
CA VAL A 49 9.42 -8.90 7.46
C VAL A 49 10.85 -8.37 7.41
N VAL A 50 11.56 -8.68 6.32
CA VAL A 50 12.86 -8.09 5.99
C VAL A 50 12.70 -7.25 4.74
N GLY A 51 13.25 -6.03 4.74
CA GLY A 51 13.09 -5.11 3.62
C GLY A 51 13.82 -3.80 3.80
N ILE A 52 13.55 -2.84 2.92
CA ILE A 52 14.07 -1.47 2.98
C ILE A 52 13.05 -0.53 3.61
N GLU A 53 13.50 0.37 4.49
CA GLU A 53 12.62 1.25 5.26
C GLU A 53 12.95 2.73 5.03
N VAL A 54 11.93 3.59 5.17
CA VAL A 54 12.07 5.05 5.16
C VAL A 54 11.07 5.67 6.14
N ARG A 55 11.44 6.79 6.76
CA ARG A 55 10.56 7.60 7.60
C ARG A 55 9.82 8.63 6.75
N THR A 56 8.49 8.69 6.88
CA THR A 56 7.64 9.62 6.12
C THR A 56 6.36 9.97 6.88
N SER A 57 5.46 10.72 6.24
CA SER A 57 4.10 11.02 6.74
C SER A 57 3.14 11.16 5.55
N ASN A 58 1.84 11.03 5.79
CA ASN A 58 0.84 11.25 4.75
C ASN A 58 0.96 12.64 4.11
N ALA A 59 1.23 13.68 4.91
CA ALA A 59 1.44 15.04 4.41
C ALA A 59 2.61 15.12 3.45
N LYS A 60 3.73 14.44 3.75
CA LYS A 60 4.91 14.37 2.87
C LYS A 60 4.61 13.58 1.60
N GLU A 61 3.89 12.46 1.70
CA GLU A 61 3.53 11.63 0.54
C GLU A 61 2.57 12.33 -0.43
N MET A 62 1.79 13.29 0.05
CA MET A 62 0.91 14.15 -0.78
C MET A 62 1.66 15.33 -1.43
N SER A 63 2.97 15.45 -1.22
CA SER A 63 3.85 16.47 -1.79
C SER A 63 4.84 15.86 -2.80
N PRO A 64 5.58 16.69 -3.58
CA PRO A 64 6.66 16.21 -4.46
C PRO A 64 7.80 15.48 -3.72
N ASP A 65 7.90 15.66 -2.41
CA ASP A 65 8.95 15.05 -1.57
C ASP A 65 8.61 13.63 -1.12
N GLY A 66 7.48 13.08 -1.56
CA GLY A 66 7.03 11.72 -1.25
C GLY A 66 8.13 10.69 -1.43
N MET A 67 8.22 9.75 -0.51
CA MET A 67 9.26 8.72 -0.44
C MET A 67 8.77 7.33 -0.81
N ILE A 68 7.48 7.03 -0.64
CA ILE A 68 6.91 5.70 -0.89
C ILE A 68 7.14 5.28 -2.33
N GLY A 69 6.81 6.16 -3.30
CA GLY A 69 7.05 5.87 -4.71
C GLY A 69 8.53 5.64 -5.06
N LYS A 70 9.44 6.39 -4.43
CA LYS A 70 10.90 6.23 -4.59
C LYS A 70 11.37 4.89 -4.01
N GLN A 71 10.84 4.47 -2.84
CA GLN A 71 11.16 3.17 -2.23
C GLN A 71 10.67 2.01 -3.10
N TRP A 72 9.45 2.09 -3.64
CA TRP A 72 8.95 1.09 -4.59
C TRP A 72 9.84 1.00 -5.83
N ALA A 73 10.18 2.14 -6.45
CA ALA A 73 11.05 2.17 -7.62
C ALA A 73 12.41 1.51 -7.33
N ARG A 74 13.03 1.85 -6.21
CA ARG A 74 14.29 1.25 -5.76
C ARG A 74 14.16 -0.25 -5.53
N PHE A 75 13.12 -0.69 -4.80
CA PHE A 75 12.89 -2.10 -4.49
C PHE A 75 12.78 -2.95 -5.76
N MET A 76 12.08 -2.44 -6.78
CA MET A 76 11.90 -3.14 -8.05
C MET A 76 13.14 -3.07 -8.94
N GLN A 77 13.77 -1.89 -9.10
CA GLN A 77 14.93 -1.69 -9.98
C GLN A 77 16.16 -2.46 -9.52
N GLU A 78 16.40 -2.51 -8.20
CA GLU A 78 17.52 -3.26 -7.61
C GLU A 78 17.19 -4.74 -7.37
N ASN A 79 15.98 -5.20 -7.77
CA ASN A 79 15.49 -6.57 -7.54
C ASN A 79 15.68 -7.04 -6.09
N LEU A 80 15.34 -6.18 -5.12
CA LEU A 80 15.64 -6.41 -3.72
C LEU A 80 14.89 -7.62 -3.15
N ALA A 81 13.72 -7.95 -3.68
CA ALA A 81 12.99 -9.15 -3.29
C ALA A 81 13.81 -10.44 -3.47
N ALA A 82 14.64 -10.52 -4.53
CA ALA A 82 15.50 -11.69 -4.77
C ALA A 82 16.65 -11.80 -3.77
N ARG A 83 17.03 -10.70 -3.12
CA ARG A 83 18.13 -10.67 -2.13
C ARG A 83 17.68 -11.07 -0.72
N ILE A 84 16.38 -11.11 -0.44
CA ILE A 84 15.84 -11.50 0.87
C ILE A 84 15.87 -13.02 1.00
N PRO A 85 16.66 -13.59 1.93
CA PRO A 85 16.72 -15.03 2.17
C PRO A 85 15.51 -15.51 2.99
N ASN A 86 15.27 -16.81 2.99
CA ASN A 86 14.28 -17.48 3.86
C ASN A 86 12.86 -16.90 3.77
N LYS A 87 12.45 -16.42 2.59
CA LYS A 87 11.07 -15.95 2.39
C LYS A 87 10.07 -17.06 2.70
N ALA A 88 9.01 -16.71 3.41
CA ALA A 88 7.93 -17.64 3.73
C ALA A 88 7.00 -17.91 2.54
N ASP A 89 6.88 -16.92 1.65
CA ASP A 89 6.07 -16.99 0.42
C ASP A 89 6.64 -16.03 -0.64
N SER A 90 5.94 -15.89 -1.76
CA SER A 90 6.34 -15.00 -2.87
C SER A 90 5.75 -13.59 -2.79
N SER A 91 4.97 -13.27 -1.76
CA SER A 91 4.32 -11.97 -1.64
C SER A 91 5.32 -10.87 -1.29
N VAL A 92 5.09 -9.68 -1.80
CA VAL A 92 5.72 -8.45 -1.33
C VAL A 92 4.79 -7.79 -0.33
N LEU A 93 5.35 -7.29 0.78
CA LEU A 93 4.60 -6.56 1.79
C LEU A 93 5.07 -5.12 1.84
N ALA A 94 4.11 -4.17 1.98
CA ALA A 94 4.38 -2.82 2.39
C ALA A 94 3.87 -2.66 3.83
N VAL A 95 4.76 -2.31 4.77
CA VAL A 95 4.46 -2.28 6.21
C VAL A 95 4.59 -0.85 6.72
N TYR A 96 3.57 -0.37 7.39
CA TYR A 96 3.48 0.92 8.06
C TYR A 96 3.56 0.69 9.55
N GLY A 97 4.48 1.34 10.23
CA GLY A 97 4.68 1.14 11.67
C GLY A 97 5.40 2.30 12.34
N ASP A 98 5.65 2.16 13.64
CA ASP A 98 6.32 3.19 14.43
C ASP A 98 5.67 4.56 14.27
N TYR A 99 4.33 4.56 14.27
CA TYR A 99 3.53 5.78 14.19
C TYR A 99 3.85 6.72 15.36
N ALA A 100 4.17 7.98 15.03
CA ALA A 100 4.38 9.00 16.06
C ALA A 100 3.09 9.35 16.80
N SER A 101 1.94 9.21 16.12
CA SER A 101 0.61 9.44 16.71
C SER A 101 -0.46 8.62 15.98
N ASP A 102 -1.18 9.20 15.07
CA ASP A 102 -2.21 8.60 14.24
C ASP A 102 -1.87 8.74 12.74
N LYS A 103 -2.88 8.74 11.86
CA LYS A 103 -2.70 8.89 10.41
C LYS A 103 -2.03 10.22 9.99
N ASP A 104 -2.03 11.22 10.84
CA ASP A 104 -1.48 12.55 10.56
C ASP A 104 -0.04 12.69 11.07
N GLY A 105 0.43 11.75 11.90
CA GLY A 105 1.81 11.66 12.36
C GLY A 105 2.76 11.03 11.35
N GLU A 106 4.05 11.06 11.66
CA GLU A 106 5.06 10.31 10.93
C GLU A 106 4.95 8.81 11.21
N TYR A 107 5.38 8.01 10.26
CA TYR A 107 5.49 6.55 10.37
C TYR A 107 6.69 6.03 9.57
N ASN A 108 7.14 4.84 9.91
CA ASN A 108 8.09 4.11 9.08
C ASN A 108 7.34 3.32 8.01
N PHE A 109 7.80 3.43 6.77
CA PHE A 109 7.31 2.67 5.62
C PHE A 109 8.38 1.69 5.18
N LEU A 110 8.09 0.39 5.22
CA LEU A 110 8.99 -0.68 4.82
C LEU A 110 8.39 -1.46 3.65
N ILE A 111 9.19 -1.72 2.61
CA ILE A 111 8.86 -2.70 1.56
C ILE A 111 9.78 -3.89 1.72
N GLY A 112 9.21 -5.10 1.72
CA GLY A 112 9.99 -6.31 1.91
C GLY A 112 9.20 -7.58 1.68
N ALA A 113 9.67 -8.66 2.28
CA ALA A 113 9.03 -9.96 2.24
C ALA A 113 8.94 -10.58 3.64
N ARG A 114 7.87 -11.34 3.89
CA ARG A 114 7.75 -12.20 5.07
C ARG A 114 8.86 -13.25 5.04
N VAL A 115 9.51 -13.45 6.17
CA VAL A 115 10.57 -14.43 6.31
C VAL A 115 10.29 -15.44 7.43
N ALA A 116 10.68 -16.69 7.22
CA ALA A 116 10.66 -17.73 8.23
C ALA A 116 11.78 -17.54 9.26
N SER A 117 12.88 -16.88 8.87
CA SER A 117 14.02 -16.57 9.73
C SER A 117 14.69 -15.28 9.28
N ALA A 118 15.02 -14.41 10.24
CA ALA A 118 15.79 -13.18 10.03
C ALA A 118 17.22 -13.27 10.61
N LYS A 119 17.79 -14.47 10.63
CA LYS A 119 19.19 -14.65 11.08
C LYS A 119 20.20 -13.99 10.14
N GLU A 120 19.85 -13.92 8.85
CA GLU A 120 20.67 -13.31 7.81
C GLU A 120 19.87 -12.16 7.20
N VAL A 121 20.31 -10.93 7.45
CA VAL A 121 19.70 -9.72 6.92
C VAL A 121 20.66 -9.09 5.90
N PRO A 122 20.26 -8.92 4.63
CA PRO A 122 21.12 -8.31 3.63
C PRO A 122 21.49 -6.87 4.00
N ALA A 123 22.70 -6.45 3.62
CA ALA A 123 23.16 -5.08 3.86
C ALA A 123 22.18 -4.05 3.29
N GLY A 124 21.86 -3.03 4.09
CA GLY A 124 20.91 -1.96 3.75
C GLY A 124 19.43 -2.35 3.93
N MET A 125 19.14 -3.54 4.45
CA MET A 125 17.80 -3.95 4.84
C MET A 125 17.65 -3.96 6.37
N VAL A 126 16.41 -3.88 6.83
CA VAL A 126 16.04 -3.91 8.25
C VAL A 126 15.00 -5.01 8.51
N VAL A 127 14.83 -5.33 9.78
CA VAL A 127 13.84 -6.30 10.26
C VAL A 127 12.68 -5.56 10.91
N LYS A 128 11.45 -5.85 10.49
CA LYS A 128 10.23 -5.34 11.12
C LYS A 128 9.38 -6.52 11.61
N LYS A 129 8.89 -6.42 12.84
CA LYS A 129 7.91 -7.39 13.37
C LYS A 129 6.50 -6.86 13.17
N VAL A 130 5.65 -7.65 12.54
CA VAL A 130 4.21 -7.46 12.54
C VAL A 130 3.68 -8.23 13.75
N PRO A 131 3.08 -7.55 14.74
CA PRO A 131 2.66 -8.21 15.98
C PRO A 131 1.46 -9.13 15.76
N ALA A 132 1.33 -10.14 16.61
CA ALA A 132 0.10 -10.90 16.73
C ALA A 132 -1.05 -9.97 17.17
N GLY A 133 -2.26 -10.27 16.72
CA GLY A 133 -3.43 -9.51 17.07
C GLY A 133 -4.48 -9.47 15.98
N ARG A 134 -5.48 -8.61 16.18
CA ARG A 134 -6.61 -8.46 15.28
C ARG A 134 -6.33 -7.39 14.22
N TYR A 135 -6.73 -7.69 13.00
CA TYR A 135 -6.61 -6.77 11.86
C TYR A 135 -7.94 -6.70 11.11
N ALA A 136 -8.33 -5.49 10.74
CA ALA A 136 -9.41 -5.28 9.78
C ALA A 136 -8.81 -5.34 8.38
N MET A 137 -9.13 -6.39 7.62
CA MET A 137 -8.63 -6.61 6.27
C MET A 137 -9.61 -6.03 5.25
N PHE A 138 -9.11 -5.18 4.39
CA PHE A 138 -9.81 -4.58 3.26
C PHE A 138 -9.18 -5.04 1.96
N THR A 139 -9.99 -5.47 1.01
CA THR A 139 -9.51 -5.86 -0.32
C THR A 139 -9.81 -4.75 -1.31
N SER A 140 -8.83 -4.33 -2.10
CA SER A 140 -9.03 -3.34 -3.16
C SER A 140 -9.92 -3.87 -4.28
N GLU A 141 -10.47 -2.98 -5.06
CA GLU A 141 -10.99 -3.34 -6.38
C GLU A 141 -9.85 -3.78 -7.30
N LYS A 142 -10.17 -4.42 -8.43
CA LYS A 142 -9.18 -4.72 -9.47
C LYS A 142 -8.92 -3.50 -10.34
N GLY A 143 -7.65 -3.23 -10.64
CA GLY A 143 -7.27 -2.13 -11.52
C GLY A 143 -5.80 -1.75 -11.41
N PRO A 144 -5.40 -0.59 -11.99
CA PRO A 144 -4.04 -0.10 -11.88
C PRO A 144 -3.62 0.06 -10.43
N VAL A 145 -2.54 -0.62 -10.02
CA VAL A 145 -2.14 -0.83 -8.62
C VAL A 145 -2.07 0.48 -7.83
N GLY A 146 -1.42 1.52 -8.35
CA GLY A 146 -1.31 2.81 -7.66
C GLY A 146 -2.67 3.45 -7.40
N LYS A 147 -3.61 3.33 -8.36
CA LYS A 147 -4.95 3.89 -8.25
C LYS A 147 -5.80 3.14 -7.22
N VAL A 148 -5.82 1.80 -7.29
CA VAL A 148 -6.71 1.00 -6.43
C VAL A 148 -6.22 0.99 -4.98
N VAL A 149 -4.91 0.98 -4.74
CA VAL A 149 -4.34 1.04 -3.38
C VAL A 149 -4.57 2.41 -2.76
N PHE A 150 -4.24 3.49 -3.49
CA PHE A 150 -4.48 4.85 -2.99
C PHE A 150 -5.96 5.12 -2.71
N GLY A 151 -6.85 4.73 -3.63
CA GLY A 151 -8.30 4.86 -3.44
C GLY A 151 -8.82 4.05 -2.23
N LEU A 152 -8.23 2.88 -1.97
CA LEU A 152 -8.56 2.08 -0.79
C LEU A 152 -8.13 2.80 0.50
N TRP A 153 -6.90 3.34 0.56
CA TRP A 153 -6.45 4.12 1.71
C TRP A 153 -7.31 5.37 1.96
N GLN A 154 -7.70 6.10 0.91
CA GLN A 154 -8.61 7.24 1.07
C GLN A 154 -9.93 6.83 1.73
N LYS A 155 -10.53 5.70 1.31
CA LYS A 155 -11.73 5.16 1.94
C LYS A 155 -11.47 4.77 3.40
N ILE A 156 -10.37 4.08 3.71
CA ILE A 156 -9.99 3.67 5.07
C ILE A 156 -9.83 4.89 5.99
N TRP A 157 -9.27 5.99 5.52
CA TRP A 157 -9.10 7.21 6.33
C TRP A 157 -10.40 7.91 6.68
N THR A 158 -11.48 7.67 5.91
CA THR A 158 -12.82 8.23 6.18
C THR A 158 -13.67 7.37 7.11
N ILE A 159 -13.25 6.14 7.43
CA ILE A 159 -13.99 5.24 8.31
C ILE A 159 -14.00 5.81 9.74
N PRO A 160 -15.18 5.97 10.38
CA PRO A 160 -15.27 6.41 11.77
C PRO A 160 -14.53 5.47 12.73
N LYS A 161 -13.97 6.01 13.82
CA LYS A 161 -13.16 5.27 14.80
C LYS A 161 -13.86 4.02 15.38
N ALA A 162 -15.19 4.03 15.46
CA ALA A 162 -15.99 2.93 16.02
C ALA A 162 -16.33 1.82 15.01
N GLU A 163 -15.90 1.93 13.75
CA GLU A 163 -16.08 0.95 12.70
C GLU A 163 -14.73 0.70 12.02
N PRO A 164 -14.45 -0.46 11.53
CA PRO A 164 -15.08 -1.75 11.45
C PRO A 164 -14.31 -2.83 12.23
N GLY A 165 -14.91 -3.30 13.29
CA GLY A 165 -14.36 -4.40 14.09
C GLY A 165 -13.45 -4.00 15.24
N GLY A 166 -13.21 -2.69 15.48
CA GLY A 166 -12.42 -2.14 16.57
C GLY A 166 -11.75 -0.80 16.24
N ASP A 167 -11.32 -0.07 17.25
CA ASP A 167 -10.54 1.15 17.09
C ASP A 167 -9.20 0.85 16.43
N ARG A 168 -8.79 1.65 15.45
CA ARG A 168 -7.46 1.54 14.82
C ARG A 168 -6.36 1.69 15.88
N ALA A 169 -5.42 0.77 15.88
CA ALA A 169 -4.39 0.69 16.92
C ALA A 169 -3.18 1.59 16.67
N TYR A 170 -2.92 1.99 15.41
CA TYR A 170 -1.75 2.77 14.99
C TYR A 170 -0.41 2.16 15.48
N ARG A 171 -0.33 0.84 15.51
CA ARG A 171 0.91 0.13 15.82
C ARG A 171 1.61 -0.34 14.56
N VAL A 172 0.90 -1.19 13.79
CA VAL A 172 1.35 -1.70 12.50
C VAL A 172 0.13 -1.91 11.62
N ASP A 173 0.21 -1.41 10.39
CA ASP A 173 -0.69 -1.75 9.29
C ASP A 173 0.17 -2.31 8.15
N TYR A 174 -0.42 -3.10 7.24
CA TYR A 174 0.36 -3.63 6.12
C TYR A 174 -0.51 -3.96 4.92
N GLU A 175 0.12 -3.94 3.74
CA GLU A 175 -0.44 -4.34 2.46
C GLU A 175 0.19 -5.65 2.01
N VAL A 176 -0.59 -6.49 1.33
CA VAL A 176 -0.14 -7.75 0.77
C VAL A 176 -0.29 -7.73 -0.74
N TYR A 177 0.83 -7.78 -1.43
CA TYR A 177 0.94 -7.87 -2.89
C TYR A 177 1.30 -9.31 -3.26
N ASP A 178 0.30 -10.15 -3.43
CA ASP A 178 0.46 -11.55 -3.83
C ASP A 178 0.31 -11.71 -5.36
N GLN A 179 0.08 -12.94 -5.82
CA GLN A 179 -0.12 -13.24 -7.26
C GLN A 179 -1.25 -12.42 -7.92
N ARG A 180 -2.22 -11.90 -7.14
CA ARG A 180 -3.30 -11.03 -7.66
C ARG A 180 -2.77 -9.65 -8.08
N ALA A 181 -1.60 -9.28 -7.62
CA ALA A 181 -0.91 -8.04 -7.97
C ALA A 181 0.22 -8.24 -9.01
N ALA A 182 0.40 -9.44 -9.56
CA ALA A 182 1.45 -9.74 -10.53
C ALA A 182 1.32 -8.92 -11.82
N ASN A 183 0.09 -8.60 -12.24
CA ASN A 183 -0.16 -7.64 -13.31
C ASN A 183 -0.53 -6.27 -12.70
N PRO A 184 0.34 -5.25 -12.76
CA PRO A 184 0.10 -3.97 -12.14
C PRO A 184 -1.10 -3.18 -12.71
N GLU A 185 -1.54 -3.48 -13.95
CA GLU A 185 -2.71 -2.84 -14.56
C GLU A 185 -4.04 -3.46 -14.08
N HIS A 186 -3.99 -4.66 -13.52
CA HIS A 186 -5.15 -5.43 -13.05
C HIS A 186 -4.96 -5.99 -11.65
N ALA A 187 -4.22 -5.27 -10.81
CA ALA A 187 -3.87 -5.70 -9.47
C ALA A 187 -5.06 -5.69 -8.51
N GLN A 188 -5.02 -6.58 -7.53
CA GLN A 188 -5.87 -6.56 -6.34
C GLN A 188 -4.98 -6.77 -5.11
N VAL A 189 -5.15 -5.93 -4.10
CA VAL A 189 -4.28 -5.86 -2.92
C VAL A 189 -5.13 -5.88 -1.65
N ASP A 190 -4.67 -6.61 -0.64
CA ASP A 190 -5.27 -6.57 0.69
C ASP A 190 -4.53 -5.59 1.59
N VAL A 191 -5.27 -4.74 2.30
CA VAL A 191 -4.77 -3.81 3.31
C VAL A 191 -5.26 -4.27 4.68
N HIS A 192 -4.34 -4.51 5.59
CA HIS A 192 -4.59 -4.97 6.96
C HIS A 192 -4.34 -3.84 7.93
N ILE A 193 -5.37 -3.40 8.62
CA ILE A 193 -5.34 -2.32 9.61
C ILE A 193 -5.34 -2.92 11.01
N GLY A 194 -4.31 -2.67 11.80
CA GLY A 194 -4.25 -3.10 13.19
C GLY A 194 -5.35 -2.47 14.03
N ILE A 195 -6.13 -3.29 14.72
CA ILE A 195 -7.24 -2.85 15.59
C ILE A 195 -7.02 -3.28 17.05
N LYS A 196 -7.69 -2.56 17.98
CA LYS A 196 -7.63 -2.84 19.43
C LYS A 196 -8.54 -3.99 19.83
#